data_5960915529ad018b49b771d20a43ccea
#
_entry.id   5960915529ad018b49b771d20a43ccea
#
_cell.length_a   1.000
_cell.length_b   1.000
_cell.length_c   1.000
_cell.angle_alpha   90.00
_cell.angle_beta   90.00
_cell.angle_gamma   90.00
#
_symmetry.space_group_name_H-M   'P 1'
#
loop_
_entity.id
_entity.type
_entity.pdbx_description
1 polymer ?
#
loop_
_entity_poly.entity_id
_entity_poly.type
_entity_poly.pdbx_seq_one_letter_code
_entity_poly.pdbx_strand_id
1 'polypeptide(L)'
;MKISFPVRIYIAALVLRLIPVLAARGLGIGLDDMFQYDMLARSLASGNGFRWYAQEDLKLLEPYVDFDLSTATGYDPQYGLYTSFRAPLYPAFLAIVYFFSGLDFSRFFAARLMQAIILGAPLAPLTYLVSRILIPDSEKTARLSAWLVATYPMLLVYPLGLGTENPFFVLLLVSFLFLLKSMEAPSAFNLLFSGLFLALTALTRSVILPFAGLAILYLFYMHRLKALLVAASFVLLAAPWIIRNSVLHDKLTGIETSMGYNLYLGYHPHGNGSFIFGPSLDLLAIMDDAERDMVGTQKALEFIKDQPDRFVPLAINRLGFFFGLEKRVLMYFYSNNLLGFIPKPLLLAISAILLLPFTVISISAMLGMSLMKWRPQTIFLILLFVSYLLPHVFILAEDRFHLALIPYFAILAPYFWSRGIRSFAARWNESRSGKLAVTFAILGVFLLLLNWGLELHRDADKIAVLLGPDGNHSWFPY
;
A
#
# COMPACT_ATOMS: atom_id res chain seq x y z
N MET A 1 -2.49 10.83 37.00
CA MET A 1 -1.43 10.41 36.06
C MET A 1 -1.62 11.15 34.71
N LYS A 2 -0.64 11.90 34.21
CA LYS A 2 -0.77 12.59 32.90
C LYS A 2 -0.59 11.53 31.81
N ILE A 3 -1.60 11.34 30.94
CA ILE A 3 -1.56 10.42 29.80
C ILE A 3 -0.42 10.87 28.85
N SER A 4 0.43 9.94 28.43
CA SER A 4 1.56 10.22 27.51
C SER A 4 1.08 10.66 26.13
N PHE A 5 1.92 11.42 25.38
CA PHE A 5 1.53 11.88 24.05
C PHE A 5 1.18 10.74 23.06
N PRO A 6 1.95 9.62 23.00
CA PRO A 6 1.61 8.50 22.13
C PRO A 6 0.20 7.92 22.39
N VAL A 7 -0.21 7.83 23.64
CA VAL A 7 -1.55 7.34 24.00
C VAL A 7 -2.62 8.34 23.59
N ARG A 8 -2.39 9.63 23.82
CA ARG A 8 -3.36 10.67 23.42
C ARG A 8 -3.57 10.72 21.91
N ILE A 9 -2.49 10.64 21.13
CA ILE A 9 -2.59 10.67 19.68
C ILE A 9 -3.20 9.39 19.10
N TYR A 10 -2.96 8.23 19.74
CA TYR A 10 -3.65 6.98 19.40
C TYR A 10 -5.16 7.12 19.59
N ILE A 11 -5.61 7.62 20.76
CA ILE A 11 -7.04 7.82 21.04
C ILE A 11 -7.66 8.80 20.03
N ALA A 12 -7.01 9.92 19.75
CA ALA A 12 -7.49 10.88 18.75
C ALA A 12 -7.58 10.24 17.35
N ALA A 13 -6.54 9.51 16.91
CA ALA A 13 -6.53 8.81 15.64
C ALA A 13 -7.61 7.74 15.54
N LEU A 14 -7.88 7.02 16.64
CA LEU A 14 -8.95 6.02 16.73
C LEU A 14 -10.33 6.68 16.60
N VAL A 15 -10.60 7.70 17.40
CA VAL A 15 -11.89 8.41 17.35
C VAL A 15 -12.19 8.92 15.92
N LEU A 16 -11.19 9.54 15.25
CA LEU A 16 -11.37 10.02 13.89
C LEU A 16 -11.66 8.89 12.88
N ARG A 17 -11.03 7.72 13.02
CA ARG A 17 -11.26 6.57 12.14
C ARG A 17 -12.57 5.83 12.43
N LEU A 18 -13.06 5.90 13.66
CA LEU A 18 -14.36 5.32 14.02
C LEU A 18 -15.51 6.07 13.37
N ILE A 19 -15.39 7.37 13.09
CA ILE A 19 -16.44 8.15 12.44
C ILE A 19 -16.88 7.52 11.10
N PRO A 20 -16.00 7.36 10.08
CA PRO A 20 -16.38 6.74 8.82
C PRO A 20 -16.78 5.27 8.97
N VAL A 21 -16.15 4.50 9.87
CA VAL A 21 -16.49 3.09 10.12
C VAL A 21 -17.92 2.95 10.67
N LEU A 22 -18.30 3.79 11.62
CA LEU A 22 -19.66 3.79 12.19
C LEU A 22 -20.70 4.28 11.18
N ALA A 23 -20.36 5.31 10.39
CA ALA A 23 -21.22 5.81 9.32
C ALA A 23 -21.45 4.76 8.21
N ALA A 24 -20.43 3.93 7.91
CA ALA A 24 -20.48 2.88 6.90
C ALA A 24 -20.84 1.49 7.48
N ARG A 25 -21.60 1.41 8.59
CA ARG A 25 -21.90 0.14 9.27
C ARG A 25 -22.58 -0.90 8.35
N GLY A 26 -23.43 -0.46 7.44
CA GLY A 26 -24.15 -1.32 6.47
C GLY A 26 -23.44 -1.50 5.13
N LEU A 27 -22.19 -1.05 4.99
CA LEU A 27 -21.45 -1.16 3.73
C LEU A 27 -21.02 -2.61 3.46
N GLY A 28 -21.37 -3.15 2.30
CA GLY A 28 -20.90 -4.45 1.78
C GLY A 28 -19.46 -4.37 1.26
N ILE A 29 -19.12 -5.32 0.40
CA ILE A 29 -17.85 -5.37 -0.36
C ILE A 29 -18.14 -5.52 -1.85
N GLY A 30 -17.22 -5.08 -2.72
CA GLY A 30 -17.26 -5.33 -4.16
C GLY A 30 -16.69 -6.71 -4.51
N LEU A 31 -16.89 -7.12 -5.77
CA LEU A 31 -16.34 -8.36 -6.35
C LEU A 31 -14.88 -8.17 -6.85
N ASP A 32 -14.11 -7.39 -6.11
CA ASP A 32 -12.72 -7.05 -6.39
C ASP A 32 -11.76 -7.81 -5.43
N ASP A 33 -10.62 -7.21 -5.15
CA ASP A 33 -9.65 -7.73 -4.16
C ASP A 33 -10.31 -8.04 -2.80
N MET A 34 -11.32 -7.24 -2.40
CA MET A 34 -12.02 -7.43 -1.12
C MET A 34 -12.75 -8.78 -1.08
N PHE A 35 -13.38 -9.16 -2.17
CA PHE A 35 -14.06 -10.45 -2.28
C PHE A 35 -13.08 -11.62 -2.19
N GLN A 36 -11.91 -11.50 -2.83
CA GLN A 36 -10.87 -12.53 -2.76
C GLN A 36 -10.37 -12.73 -1.33
N TYR A 37 -10.11 -11.64 -0.59
CA TYR A 37 -9.74 -11.75 0.83
C TYR A 37 -10.85 -12.29 1.71
N ASP A 38 -12.11 -11.96 1.42
CA ASP A 38 -13.27 -12.48 2.14
C ASP A 38 -13.43 -14.00 1.95
N MET A 39 -13.31 -14.51 0.72
CA MET A 39 -13.34 -15.96 0.43
C MET A 39 -12.29 -16.71 1.25
N LEU A 40 -11.03 -16.24 1.19
CA LEU A 40 -9.91 -16.85 1.92
C LEU A 40 -10.11 -16.81 3.44
N ALA A 41 -10.60 -15.70 3.95
CA ALA A 41 -10.86 -15.52 5.38
C ALA A 41 -12.00 -16.41 5.89
N ARG A 42 -13.09 -16.53 5.11
CA ARG A 42 -14.21 -17.43 5.45
C ARG A 42 -13.75 -18.88 5.45
N SER A 43 -12.98 -19.29 4.45
CA SER A 43 -12.42 -20.64 4.38
C SER A 43 -11.52 -20.97 5.57
N LEU A 44 -10.61 -20.05 5.93
CA LEU A 44 -9.76 -20.19 7.10
C LEU A 44 -10.55 -20.23 8.42
N ALA A 45 -11.52 -19.33 8.60
CA ALA A 45 -12.34 -19.26 9.83
C ALA A 45 -13.19 -20.51 10.03
N SER A 46 -13.58 -21.18 8.93
CA SER A 46 -14.33 -22.44 8.94
C SER A 46 -13.44 -23.68 9.04
N GLY A 47 -12.10 -23.52 9.15
CA GLY A 47 -11.16 -24.65 9.24
C GLY A 47 -10.86 -25.37 7.93
N ASN A 48 -11.29 -24.82 6.77
CA ASN A 48 -11.15 -25.46 5.46
C ASN A 48 -9.79 -25.16 4.78
N GLY A 49 -8.90 -24.41 5.44
CA GLY A 49 -7.59 -24.04 4.93
C GLY A 49 -7.62 -22.80 4.02
N PHE A 50 -6.51 -22.52 3.34
CA PHE A 50 -6.36 -21.34 2.49
C PHE A 50 -6.90 -21.62 1.09
N ARG A 51 -8.24 -21.53 0.94
CA ARG A 51 -8.99 -21.87 -0.27
C ARG A 51 -9.90 -20.72 -0.69
N TRP A 52 -10.19 -20.66 -1.98
CA TRP A 52 -11.14 -19.74 -2.61
C TRP A 52 -11.97 -20.43 -3.69
N TYR A 53 -12.96 -19.73 -4.26
CA TYR A 53 -13.79 -20.22 -5.36
C TYR A 53 -14.62 -21.46 -5.02
N ALA A 54 -15.24 -21.51 -3.83
CA ALA A 54 -16.35 -22.43 -3.61
C ALA A 54 -17.47 -22.18 -4.64
N GLN A 55 -18.29 -23.17 -4.94
CA GLN A 55 -19.32 -23.06 -5.97
C GLN A 55 -20.26 -21.86 -5.76
N GLU A 56 -20.61 -21.54 -4.52
CA GLU A 56 -21.43 -20.35 -4.20
C GLU A 56 -20.72 -19.03 -4.58
N ASP A 57 -19.41 -18.97 -4.44
CA ASP A 57 -18.62 -17.80 -4.82
C ASP A 57 -18.49 -17.67 -6.33
N LEU A 58 -18.30 -18.79 -7.03
CA LEU A 58 -18.21 -18.81 -8.49
C LEU A 58 -19.50 -18.32 -9.15
N LYS A 59 -20.67 -18.66 -8.63
CA LYS A 59 -21.95 -18.16 -9.14
C LYS A 59 -22.04 -16.64 -9.20
N LEU A 60 -21.35 -15.94 -8.28
CA LEU A 60 -21.30 -14.47 -8.28
C LEU A 60 -20.36 -13.93 -9.36
N LEU A 61 -19.39 -14.72 -9.82
CA LEU A 61 -18.40 -14.33 -10.82
C LEU A 61 -18.76 -14.80 -12.24
N GLU A 62 -19.66 -15.78 -12.40
CA GLU A 62 -20.13 -16.30 -13.70
C GLU A 62 -20.51 -15.22 -14.73
N PRO A 63 -21.12 -14.06 -14.36
CA PRO A 63 -21.41 -13.01 -15.33
C PRO A 63 -20.18 -12.36 -15.96
N TYR A 64 -18.98 -12.54 -15.35
CA TYR A 64 -17.74 -11.86 -15.71
C TYR A 64 -16.66 -12.81 -16.23
N VAL A 65 -16.62 -14.04 -15.74
CA VAL A 65 -15.57 -15.03 -16.06
C VAL A 65 -16.19 -16.42 -16.21
N ASP A 66 -15.90 -17.08 -17.34
CA ASP A 66 -16.21 -18.48 -17.55
C ASP A 66 -15.04 -19.33 -17.02
N PHE A 67 -15.25 -20.01 -15.90
CA PHE A 67 -14.22 -20.82 -15.25
C PHE A 67 -14.27 -22.26 -15.77
N ASP A 68 -13.18 -22.72 -16.37
CA ASP A 68 -13.02 -24.14 -16.72
C ASP A 68 -12.56 -24.94 -15.48
N LEU A 69 -13.53 -25.43 -14.73
CA LEU A 69 -13.28 -26.25 -13.54
C LEU A 69 -12.72 -27.64 -13.88
N SER A 70 -12.81 -28.09 -15.13
CA SER A 70 -12.28 -29.41 -15.54
C SER A 70 -10.77 -29.47 -15.48
N THR A 71 -10.08 -28.33 -15.56
CA THR A 71 -8.63 -28.19 -15.47
C THR A 71 -8.13 -28.03 -14.04
N ALA A 72 -9.02 -27.80 -13.05
CA ALA A 72 -8.67 -27.50 -11.68
C ALA A 72 -8.37 -28.76 -10.86
N THR A 73 -7.12 -29.14 -10.75
CA THR A 73 -6.72 -30.27 -9.90
C THR A 73 -7.06 -30.02 -8.43
N GLY A 74 -7.84 -30.95 -7.85
CA GLY A 74 -8.22 -30.87 -6.43
C GLY A 74 -9.30 -29.85 -6.10
N TYR A 75 -10.07 -29.39 -7.09
CA TYR A 75 -11.25 -28.56 -6.86
C TYR A 75 -12.31 -29.32 -6.06
N ASP A 76 -12.83 -28.67 -5.03
CA ASP A 76 -13.94 -29.15 -4.19
C ASP A 76 -15.10 -28.15 -4.31
N PRO A 77 -16.29 -28.58 -4.76
CA PRO A 77 -17.43 -27.66 -4.93
C PRO A 77 -17.86 -26.95 -3.63
N GLN A 78 -17.70 -27.61 -2.49
CA GLN A 78 -18.09 -27.03 -1.21
C GLN A 78 -17.05 -26.08 -0.64
N TYR A 79 -15.75 -26.40 -0.79
CA TYR A 79 -14.67 -25.69 -0.12
C TYR A 79 -13.79 -24.88 -1.10
N GLY A 80 -13.93 -25.11 -2.40
CA GLY A 80 -13.11 -24.46 -3.41
C GLY A 80 -11.72 -25.07 -3.60
N LEU A 81 -10.79 -24.27 -4.13
CA LEU A 81 -9.46 -24.67 -4.51
C LEU A 81 -8.40 -24.08 -3.54
N TYR A 82 -7.38 -24.85 -3.21
CA TYR A 82 -6.21 -24.30 -2.53
C TYR A 82 -5.51 -23.29 -3.43
N THR A 83 -5.05 -22.18 -2.84
CA THR A 83 -4.43 -21.10 -3.59
C THR A 83 -3.14 -20.60 -2.95
N SER A 84 -2.28 -20.02 -3.75
CA SER A 84 -1.10 -19.23 -3.36
C SER A 84 -1.13 -17.83 -3.97
N PHE A 85 -2.24 -17.45 -4.62
CA PHE A 85 -2.33 -16.19 -5.36
C PHE A 85 -2.18 -14.95 -4.46
N ARG A 86 -2.65 -15.02 -3.23
CA ARG A 86 -2.57 -13.93 -2.25
C ARG A 86 -1.66 -14.28 -1.07
N ALA A 87 -0.97 -13.28 -0.57
CA ALA A 87 -0.18 -13.38 0.65
C ALA A 87 -1.08 -13.67 1.88
N PRO A 88 -0.61 -14.48 2.87
CA PRO A 88 -1.50 -15.10 3.86
C PRO A 88 -1.92 -14.20 5.02
N LEU A 89 -1.14 -13.16 5.37
CA LEU A 89 -1.30 -12.51 6.67
C LEU A 89 -2.63 -11.76 6.79
N TYR A 90 -3.06 -11.09 5.73
CA TYR A 90 -4.31 -10.34 5.79
C TYR A 90 -5.56 -11.24 5.81
N PRO A 91 -5.68 -12.28 4.95
CA PRO A 91 -6.74 -13.27 5.11
C PRO A 91 -6.76 -13.92 6.50
N ALA A 92 -5.59 -14.21 7.09
CA ALA A 92 -5.51 -14.76 8.44
C ALA A 92 -6.00 -13.76 9.51
N PHE A 93 -5.67 -12.47 9.36
CA PHE A 93 -6.21 -11.43 10.24
C PHE A 93 -7.74 -11.36 10.16
N LEU A 94 -8.30 -11.33 8.94
CA LEU A 94 -9.75 -11.36 8.74
C LEU A 94 -10.39 -12.64 9.30
N ALA A 95 -9.76 -13.80 9.11
CA ALA A 95 -10.24 -15.08 9.62
C ALA A 95 -10.37 -15.07 11.15
N ILE A 96 -9.40 -14.50 11.85
CA ILE A 96 -9.47 -14.32 13.31
C ILE A 96 -10.68 -13.45 13.68
N VAL A 97 -10.90 -12.35 12.98
CA VAL A 97 -12.07 -11.50 13.23
C VAL A 97 -13.37 -12.27 12.97
N TYR A 98 -13.46 -12.98 11.85
CA TYR A 98 -14.64 -13.75 11.47
C TYR A 98 -14.94 -14.91 12.41
N PHE A 99 -13.90 -15.54 12.96
CA PHE A 99 -14.05 -16.59 13.97
C PHE A 99 -14.83 -16.10 15.20
N PHE A 100 -14.60 -14.84 15.61
CA PHE A 100 -15.29 -14.26 16.75
C PHE A 100 -16.60 -13.54 16.40
N SER A 101 -16.72 -12.94 15.21
CA SER A 101 -17.90 -12.17 14.79
C SER A 101 -18.95 -12.97 14.02
N GLY A 102 -18.62 -14.21 13.62
CA GLY A 102 -19.45 -15.01 12.71
C GLY A 102 -19.20 -14.67 11.25
N LEU A 103 -19.84 -15.46 10.35
CA LEU A 103 -19.70 -15.34 8.88
C LEU A 103 -20.84 -14.56 8.23
N ASP A 104 -21.77 -14.03 9.00
CA ASP A 104 -22.89 -13.23 8.50
C ASP A 104 -22.38 -11.85 7.99
N PHE A 105 -23.26 -11.10 7.38
CA PHE A 105 -22.94 -9.77 6.81
C PHE A 105 -22.25 -8.82 7.81
N SER A 106 -22.53 -8.96 9.11
CA SER A 106 -21.90 -8.19 10.18
C SER A 106 -20.37 -8.35 10.27
N ARG A 107 -19.80 -9.41 9.67
CA ARG A 107 -18.35 -9.63 9.60
C ARG A 107 -17.60 -8.46 8.96
N PHE A 108 -18.20 -7.81 7.97
CA PHE A 108 -17.58 -6.66 7.30
C PHE A 108 -17.43 -5.46 8.24
N PHE A 109 -18.45 -5.19 9.05
CA PHE A 109 -18.35 -4.13 10.06
C PHE A 109 -17.32 -4.48 11.13
N ALA A 110 -17.32 -5.73 11.63
CA ALA A 110 -16.33 -6.19 12.59
C ALA A 110 -14.89 -6.06 12.06
N ALA A 111 -14.65 -6.46 10.80
CA ALA A 111 -13.35 -6.30 10.15
C ALA A 111 -12.91 -4.83 10.09
N ARG A 112 -13.77 -3.93 9.63
CA ARG A 112 -13.51 -2.48 9.58
C ARG A 112 -13.21 -1.89 10.95
N LEU A 113 -13.95 -2.30 11.96
CA LEU A 113 -13.74 -1.87 13.34
C LEU A 113 -12.35 -2.31 13.84
N MET A 114 -12.00 -3.59 13.66
CA MET A 114 -10.70 -4.13 14.06
C MET A 114 -9.55 -3.51 13.26
N GLN A 115 -9.74 -3.24 11.97
CA GLN A 115 -8.77 -2.50 11.16
C GLN A 115 -8.55 -1.07 11.72
N ALA A 116 -9.60 -0.36 12.07
CA ALA A 116 -9.46 0.98 12.66
C ALA A 116 -8.70 0.96 13.99
N ILE A 117 -8.98 -0.02 14.85
CA ILE A 117 -8.36 -0.14 16.18
C ILE A 117 -6.91 -0.61 16.09
N ILE A 118 -6.67 -1.74 15.39
CA ILE A 118 -5.37 -2.44 15.46
C ILE A 118 -4.41 -1.96 14.38
N LEU A 119 -4.89 -1.58 13.20
CA LEU A 119 -4.06 -1.26 12.04
C LEU A 119 -4.00 0.24 11.74
N GLY A 120 -5.12 0.94 11.79
CA GLY A 120 -5.19 2.35 11.42
C GLY A 120 -4.73 3.31 12.52
N ALA A 121 -5.30 3.21 13.72
CA ALA A 121 -4.99 4.13 14.82
C ALA A 121 -3.52 4.11 15.27
N PRO A 122 -2.81 2.96 15.30
CA PRO A 122 -1.39 2.90 15.66
C PRO A 122 -0.46 3.64 14.73
N LEU A 123 -0.84 3.94 13.48
CA LEU A 123 0.01 4.65 12.53
C LEU A 123 0.50 6.00 13.08
N ALA A 124 -0.35 6.74 13.78
CA ALA A 124 0.01 8.05 14.31
C ALA A 124 1.07 7.99 15.42
N PRO A 125 0.93 7.20 16.50
CA PRO A 125 1.98 7.08 17.52
C PRO A 125 3.24 6.41 16.98
N LEU A 126 3.15 5.47 16.05
CA LEU A 126 4.34 4.87 15.41
C LEU A 126 5.10 5.90 14.58
N THR A 127 4.41 6.76 13.83
CA THR A 127 5.03 7.88 13.10
C THR A 127 5.75 8.84 14.04
N TYR A 128 5.16 9.14 15.20
CA TYR A 128 5.83 9.92 16.25
C TYR A 128 7.16 9.25 16.68
N LEU A 129 7.14 7.94 16.96
CA LEU A 129 8.32 7.20 17.41
C LEU A 129 9.41 7.16 16.34
N VAL A 130 9.05 6.91 15.08
CA VAL A 130 9.99 6.93 13.94
C VAL A 130 10.57 8.33 13.76
N SER A 131 9.75 9.38 13.84
CA SER A 131 10.19 10.77 13.74
C SER A 131 11.18 11.15 14.82
N ARG A 132 11.02 10.64 16.05
CA ARG A 132 11.95 10.88 17.18
C ARG A 132 13.34 10.30 16.94
N ILE A 133 13.46 9.22 16.15
CA ILE A 133 14.77 8.63 15.77
C ILE A 133 15.36 9.37 14.57
N LEU A 134 14.54 9.64 13.54
CA LEU A 134 15.02 10.32 12.34
C LEU A 134 15.39 11.79 12.59
N ILE A 135 14.65 12.48 13.49
CA ILE A 135 14.79 13.90 13.78
C ILE A 135 14.79 14.08 15.31
N PRO A 136 15.85 13.64 16.01
CA PRO A 136 15.87 13.62 17.47
C PRO A 136 15.79 15.02 18.11
N ASP A 137 16.24 16.05 17.39
CA ASP A 137 16.38 17.43 17.88
C ASP A 137 15.04 18.20 17.91
N SER A 138 13.91 17.61 17.43
CA SER A 138 12.64 18.32 17.31
C SER A 138 11.43 17.49 17.75
N GLU A 139 11.08 17.62 19.00
CA GLU A 139 9.82 17.07 19.54
C GLU A 139 8.57 17.67 18.84
N LYS A 140 8.64 18.96 18.46
CA LYS A 140 7.57 19.64 17.73
C LYS A 140 7.30 18.98 16.37
N THR A 141 8.36 18.67 15.62
CA THR A 141 8.28 17.95 14.35
C THR A 141 7.62 16.59 14.54
N ALA A 142 8.06 15.81 15.54
CA ALA A 142 7.51 14.49 15.80
C ALA A 142 6.00 14.53 16.16
N ARG A 143 5.59 15.50 16.99
CA ARG A 143 4.17 15.66 17.32
C ARG A 143 3.33 16.07 16.11
N LEU A 144 3.82 16.99 15.29
CA LEU A 144 3.11 17.43 14.10
C LEU A 144 3.01 16.30 13.06
N SER A 145 4.08 15.49 12.91
CA SER A 145 4.07 14.29 12.05
C SER A 145 2.95 13.32 12.45
N ALA A 146 2.82 13.07 13.75
CA ALA A 146 1.76 12.19 14.26
C ALA A 146 0.36 12.75 14.01
N TRP A 147 0.16 14.07 14.20
CA TRP A 147 -1.12 14.71 13.92
C TRP A 147 -1.46 14.67 12.43
N LEU A 148 -0.49 14.90 11.53
CA LEU A 148 -0.73 14.78 10.08
C LEU A 148 -1.22 13.38 9.72
N VAL A 149 -0.61 12.32 10.25
CA VAL A 149 -1.05 10.93 10.00
C VAL A 149 -2.40 10.63 10.67
N ALA A 150 -2.66 11.20 11.86
CA ALA A 150 -3.93 11.02 12.55
C ALA A 150 -5.11 11.62 11.78
N THR A 151 -4.90 12.74 11.08
CA THR A 151 -5.94 13.51 10.37
C THR A 151 -5.87 13.36 8.85
N TYR A 152 -4.97 12.54 8.31
CA TYR A 152 -4.79 12.37 6.88
C TYR A 152 -6.03 11.73 6.23
N PRO A 153 -6.72 12.39 5.29
CA PRO A 153 -8.05 11.98 4.85
C PRO A 153 -8.11 10.55 4.31
N MET A 154 -7.16 10.17 3.42
CA MET A 154 -7.14 8.82 2.88
C MET A 154 -6.90 7.76 3.96
N LEU A 155 -6.02 8.01 4.94
CA LEU A 155 -5.79 7.08 6.05
C LEU A 155 -6.97 7.02 7.06
N LEU A 156 -7.88 8.00 7.05
CA LEU A 156 -9.09 7.96 7.86
C LEU A 156 -10.14 7.01 7.26
N VAL A 157 -10.28 7.03 5.93
CA VAL A 157 -11.31 6.24 5.24
C VAL A 157 -10.80 4.86 4.79
N TYR A 158 -9.49 4.65 4.76
CA TYR A 158 -8.88 3.41 4.27
C TYR A 158 -9.33 2.15 5.02
N PRO A 159 -9.62 2.19 6.36
CA PRO A 159 -10.19 1.05 7.06
C PRO A 159 -11.57 0.60 6.56
N LEU A 160 -12.24 1.36 5.69
CA LEU A 160 -13.50 0.93 5.04
C LEU A 160 -13.26 -0.14 3.97
N GLY A 161 -12.10 -0.12 3.30
CA GLY A 161 -11.69 -1.14 2.35
C GLY A 161 -11.11 -2.37 3.05
N LEU A 162 -11.52 -3.56 2.65
CA LEU A 162 -10.92 -4.81 3.12
C LEU A 162 -9.72 -5.15 2.22
N GLY A 163 -8.55 -4.57 2.53
CA GLY A 163 -7.35 -4.69 1.72
C GLY A 163 -6.07 -4.87 2.51
N THR A 164 -5.08 -5.48 1.86
CA THR A 164 -3.74 -5.75 2.43
C THR A 164 -2.99 -4.48 2.81
N GLU A 165 -3.36 -3.34 2.27
CA GLU A 165 -2.76 -2.05 2.60
C GLU A 165 -2.89 -1.70 4.09
N ASN A 166 -4.03 -2.04 4.72
CA ASN A 166 -4.26 -1.76 6.13
C ASN A 166 -3.18 -2.39 7.04
N PRO A 167 -2.94 -3.71 7.04
CA PRO A 167 -1.84 -4.29 7.82
C PRO A 167 -0.46 -3.90 7.27
N PHE A 168 -0.31 -3.71 5.96
CA PHE A 168 0.98 -3.36 5.35
C PHE A 168 1.52 -2.03 5.89
N PHE A 169 0.69 -0.98 5.97
CA PHE A 169 1.13 0.32 6.45
C PHE A 169 1.69 0.27 7.88
N VAL A 170 0.98 -0.39 8.78
CA VAL A 170 1.42 -0.46 10.19
C VAL A 170 2.64 -1.38 10.35
N LEU A 171 2.66 -2.52 9.67
CA LEU A 171 3.77 -3.47 9.75
C LEU A 171 5.05 -2.90 9.14
N LEU A 172 4.96 -2.20 8.02
CA LEU A 172 6.09 -1.50 7.41
C LEU A 172 6.67 -0.46 8.38
N LEU A 173 5.81 0.31 9.03
CA LEU A 173 6.24 1.36 9.96
C LEU A 173 6.86 0.76 11.23
N VAL A 174 6.31 -0.36 11.74
CA VAL A 174 6.88 -1.10 12.89
C VAL A 174 8.21 -1.74 12.52
N SER A 175 8.31 -2.40 11.35
CA SER A 175 9.56 -2.99 10.88
C SER A 175 10.64 -1.93 10.73
N PHE A 176 10.30 -0.79 10.12
CA PHE A 176 11.23 0.34 9.97
C PHE A 176 11.69 0.90 11.31
N LEU A 177 10.78 1.02 12.29
CA LEU A 177 11.12 1.44 13.65
C LEU A 177 12.14 0.49 14.31
N PHE A 178 11.94 -0.82 14.22
CA PHE A 178 12.87 -1.80 14.81
C PHE A 178 14.20 -1.85 14.05
N LEU A 179 14.19 -1.69 12.73
CA LEU A 179 15.38 -1.58 11.92
C LEU A 179 16.21 -0.35 12.34
N LEU A 180 15.58 0.82 12.52
CA LEU A 180 16.26 2.02 13.04
C LEU A 180 16.84 1.79 14.45
N LYS A 181 16.09 1.16 15.36
CA LYS A 181 16.57 0.80 16.70
C LYS A 181 17.75 -0.18 16.62
N SER A 182 17.73 -1.13 15.69
CA SER A 182 18.84 -2.07 15.48
C SER A 182 20.11 -1.37 14.97
N MET A 183 19.96 -0.28 14.22
CA MET A 183 21.11 0.52 13.78
C MET A 183 21.77 1.25 14.95
N GLU A 184 20.99 1.77 15.90
CA GLU A 184 21.49 2.50 17.07
C GLU A 184 21.98 1.56 18.18
N ALA A 185 21.21 0.50 18.45
CA ALA A 185 21.47 -0.47 19.51
C ALA A 185 21.19 -1.90 19.01
N PRO A 186 22.18 -2.62 18.45
CA PRO A 186 22.01 -3.95 17.87
C PRO A 186 21.90 -5.04 18.94
N SER A 187 20.86 -4.94 19.79
CA SER A 187 20.49 -5.99 20.73
C SER A 187 19.81 -7.15 20.01
N ALA A 188 19.91 -8.36 20.56
CA ALA A 188 19.22 -9.53 20.00
C ALA A 188 17.72 -9.29 19.87
N PHE A 189 17.10 -8.62 20.84
CA PHE A 189 15.69 -8.23 20.79
C PHE A 189 15.37 -7.36 19.57
N ASN A 190 16.09 -6.24 19.38
CA ASN A 190 15.84 -5.34 18.25
C ASN A 190 16.04 -6.05 16.90
N LEU A 191 17.11 -6.85 16.78
CA LEU A 191 17.44 -7.57 15.54
C LEU A 191 16.39 -8.65 15.21
N LEU A 192 15.97 -9.47 16.17
CA LEU A 192 14.95 -10.49 15.97
C LEU A 192 13.61 -9.85 15.61
N PHE A 193 13.20 -8.78 16.30
CA PHE A 193 11.96 -8.08 16.00
C PHE A 193 12.01 -7.34 14.65
N SER A 194 13.17 -6.86 14.21
CA SER A 194 13.34 -6.33 12.85
C SER A 194 13.02 -7.39 11.80
N GLY A 195 13.59 -8.58 11.92
CA GLY A 195 13.33 -9.69 10.98
C GLY A 195 11.90 -10.21 11.06
N LEU A 196 11.36 -10.33 12.27
CA LEU A 196 9.97 -10.72 12.51
C LEU A 196 8.98 -9.80 11.78
N PHE A 197 9.03 -8.48 12.05
CA PHE A 197 8.09 -7.54 11.44
C PHE A 197 8.33 -7.35 9.95
N LEU A 198 9.58 -7.47 9.49
CA LEU A 198 9.89 -7.45 8.07
C LEU A 198 9.27 -8.64 7.32
N ALA A 199 9.32 -9.85 7.93
CA ALA A 199 8.66 -11.03 7.40
C ALA A 199 7.13 -10.91 7.42
N LEU A 200 6.54 -10.41 8.50
CA LEU A 200 5.09 -10.13 8.56
C LEU A 200 4.68 -9.12 7.48
N THR A 201 5.49 -8.09 7.23
CA THR A 201 5.25 -7.12 6.15
C THR A 201 5.28 -7.83 4.78
N ALA A 202 6.26 -8.70 4.54
CA ALA A 202 6.38 -9.46 3.29
C ALA A 202 5.24 -10.48 3.11
N LEU A 203 4.81 -11.15 4.19
CA LEU A 203 3.65 -12.06 4.22
C LEU A 203 2.30 -11.30 4.07
N THR A 204 2.32 -9.98 4.11
CA THR A 204 1.17 -9.13 3.76
C THR A 204 1.22 -8.73 2.28
N ARG A 205 2.38 -8.27 1.80
CA ARG A 205 2.64 -7.88 0.41
C ARG A 205 4.10 -8.12 0.07
N SER A 206 4.35 -9.00 -0.88
CA SER A 206 5.71 -9.41 -1.29
C SER A 206 6.52 -8.27 -1.94
N VAL A 207 5.86 -7.20 -2.38
CA VAL A 207 6.51 -6.00 -2.98
C VAL A 207 7.60 -5.38 -2.10
N ILE A 208 7.60 -5.66 -0.79
CA ILE A 208 8.62 -5.17 0.14
C ILE A 208 9.93 -5.99 0.13
N LEU A 209 9.98 -7.15 -0.54
CA LEU A 209 11.15 -8.02 -0.56
C LEU A 209 12.44 -7.35 -1.00
N PRO A 210 12.46 -6.46 -2.02
CA PRO A 210 13.68 -5.72 -2.37
C PRO A 210 14.19 -4.87 -1.20
N PHE A 211 13.31 -4.18 -0.49
CA PHE A 211 13.70 -3.45 0.73
C PHE A 211 14.20 -4.39 1.82
N ALA A 212 13.52 -5.52 2.04
CA ALA A 212 13.92 -6.49 3.06
C ALA A 212 15.36 -6.99 2.83
N GLY A 213 15.67 -7.35 1.58
CA GLY A 213 17.03 -7.78 1.20
C GLY A 213 18.07 -6.67 1.45
N LEU A 214 17.80 -5.46 0.96
CA LEU A 214 18.70 -4.31 1.14
C LEU A 214 18.86 -3.91 2.60
N ALA A 215 17.79 -3.98 3.41
CA ALA A 215 17.83 -3.69 4.84
C ALA A 215 18.73 -4.67 5.60
N ILE A 216 18.60 -5.98 5.31
CA ILE A 216 19.44 -7.03 5.90
C ILE A 216 20.90 -6.81 5.49
N LEU A 217 21.19 -6.56 4.21
CA LEU A 217 22.53 -6.28 3.72
C LEU A 217 23.15 -5.03 4.35
N TYR A 218 22.36 -3.97 4.51
CA TYR A 218 22.82 -2.73 5.14
C TYR A 218 23.15 -2.93 6.63
N LEU A 219 22.30 -3.66 7.36
CA LEU A 219 22.58 -4.02 8.73
C LEU A 219 23.81 -4.96 8.84
N PHE A 220 23.99 -5.86 7.88
CA PHE A 220 25.19 -6.70 7.81
C PHE A 220 26.46 -5.86 7.60
N TYR A 221 26.39 -4.84 6.75
CA TYR A 221 27.49 -3.89 6.59
C TYR A 221 27.83 -3.18 7.91
N MET A 222 26.81 -2.75 8.69
CA MET A 222 26.99 -2.03 9.95
C MET A 222 27.41 -2.94 11.12
N HIS A 223 26.81 -4.11 11.26
CA HIS A 223 26.87 -4.95 12.47
C HIS A 223 27.41 -6.35 12.25
N ARG A 224 27.84 -6.67 11.00
CA ARG A 224 28.44 -7.94 10.63
C ARG A 224 27.52 -9.13 10.98
N LEU A 225 28.08 -10.16 11.64
CA LEU A 225 27.36 -11.39 11.96
C LEU A 225 26.11 -11.21 12.83
N LYS A 226 26.00 -10.13 13.59
CA LYS A 226 24.79 -9.85 14.40
C LYS A 226 23.54 -9.68 13.51
N ALA A 227 23.71 -9.14 12.30
CA ALA A 227 22.60 -8.97 11.36
C ALA A 227 22.02 -10.30 10.85
N LEU A 228 22.73 -11.43 11.01
CA LEU A 228 22.20 -12.77 10.70
C LEU A 228 20.96 -13.10 11.56
N LEU A 229 20.82 -12.49 12.75
CA LEU A 229 19.58 -12.64 13.55
C LEU A 229 18.35 -12.06 12.84
N VAL A 230 18.51 -10.97 12.08
CA VAL A 230 17.43 -10.40 11.26
C VAL A 230 17.06 -11.35 10.13
N ALA A 231 18.07 -11.85 9.41
CA ALA A 231 17.86 -12.80 8.32
C ALA A 231 17.23 -14.13 8.82
N ALA A 232 17.75 -14.66 9.92
CA ALA A 232 17.23 -15.90 10.52
C ALA A 232 15.77 -15.76 10.98
N SER A 233 15.43 -14.66 11.65
CA SER A 233 14.07 -14.38 12.09
C SER A 233 13.12 -14.19 10.90
N PHE A 234 13.56 -13.49 9.85
CA PHE A 234 12.82 -13.32 8.62
C PHE A 234 12.54 -14.67 7.94
N VAL A 235 13.58 -15.46 7.71
CA VAL A 235 13.47 -16.76 7.03
C VAL A 235 12.61 -17.73 7.86
N LEU A 236 12.81 -17.80 9.17
CA LEU A 236 12.05 -18.70 10.05
C LEU A 236 10.54 -18.46 9.94
N LEU A 237 10.11 -17.22 9.76
CA LEU A 237 8.68 -16.88 9.67
C LEU A 237 8.16 -17.00 8.22
N ALA A 238 8.94 -16.63 7.21
CA ALA A 238 8.50 -16.64 5.83
C ALA A 238 8.59 -18.04 5.17
N ALA A 239 9.60 -18.84 5.54
CA ALA A 239 9.87 -20.13 4.91
C ALA A 239 8.72 -21.16 5.03
N PRO A 240 8.01 -21.31 6.17
CA PRO A 240 6.89 -22.26 6.24
C PRO A 240 5.83 -22.01 5.18
N TRP A 241 5.52 -20.73 4.90
CA TRP A 241 4.56 -20.37 3.86
C TRP A 241 5.08 -20.62 2.45
N ILE A 242 6.34 -20.28 2.19
CA ILE A 242 7.02 -20.55 0.91
C ILE A 242 7.09 -22.07 0.65
N ILE A 243 7.43 -22.87 1.68
CA ILE A 243 7.45 -24.35 1.59
C ILE A 243 6.03 -24.86 1.28
N ARG A 244 5.01 -24.38 1.98
CA ARG A 244 3.61 -24.76 1.71
C ARG A 244 3.21 -24.47 0.26
N ASN A 245 3.54 -23.30 -0.26
CA ASN A 245 3.23 -22.94 -1.65
C ASN A 245 4.01 -23.80 -2.63
N SER A 246 5.29 -24.08 -2.34
CA SER A 246 6.13 -24.89 -3.19
C SER A 246 5.67 -26.36 -3.24
N VAL A 247 5.17 -26.89 -2.13
CA VAL A 247 4.56 -28.23 -2.08
C VAL A 247 3.23 -28.26 -2.82
N LEU A 248 2.43 -27.18 -2.72
CA LEU A 248 1.12 -27.11 -3.40
C LEU A 248 1.27 -27.21 -4.92
N HIS A 249 2.31 -26.60 -5.49
CA HIS A 249 2.50 -26.50 -6.93
C HIS A 249 3.63 -27.42 -7.48
N ASP A 250 4.19 -28.27 -6.63
CA ASP A 250 5.32 -29.17 -6.96
C ASP A 250 6.50 -28.44 -7.66
N LYS A 251 6.71 -27.17 -7.27
CA LYS A 251 7.80 -26.31 -7.75
C LYS A 251 8.13 -25.19 -6.77
N LEU A 252 9.35 -24.65 -6.85
CA LEU A 252 9.73 -23.50 -6.02
C LEU A 252 8.83 -22.31 -6.31
N THR A 253 8.08 -21.89 -5.30
CA THR A 253 7.09 -20.82 -5.38
C THR A 253 7.34 -19.79 -4.28
N GLY A 254 7.07 -18.51 -4.56
CA GLY A 254 7.26 -17.43 -3.60
C GLY A 254 6.17 -17.33 -2.54
N ILE A 255 6.09 -16.15 -1.90
CA ILE A 255 5.06 -15.84 -0.91
C ILE A 255 3.66 -15.79 -1.56
N GLU A 256 3.58 -15.30 -2.79
CA GLU A 256 2.36 -15.19 -3.59
C GLU A 256 2.67 -15.42 -5.08
N THR A 257 1.68 -15.87 -5.84
CA THR A 257 1.76 -16.14 -7.28
C THR A 257 0.99 -15.09 -8.09
N SER A 258 1.14 -13.83 -7.73
CA SER A 258 0.46 -12.70 -8.38
C SER A 258 1.37 -11.85 -9.25
N MET A 259 2.68 -12.14 -9.29
CA MET A 259 3.67 -11.31 -9.99
C MET A 259 3.43 -11.35 -11.50
N GLY A 260 3.28 -12.53 -12.10
CA GLY A 260 3.06 -12.69 -13.54
C GLY A 260 1.75 -12.07 -13.99
N TYR A 261 0.69 -12.20 -13.16
CA TYR A 261 -0.59 -11.53 -13.40
C TYR A 261 -0.43 -10.00 -13.43
N ASN A 262 0.30 -9.42 -12.47
CA ASN A 262 0.54 -7.98 -12.42
C ASN A 262 1.45 -7.50 -13.56
N LEU A 263 2.46 -8.29 -13.95
CA LEU A 263 3.30 -8.01 -15.11
C LEU A 263 2.47 -8.01 -16.40
N TYR A 264 1.60 -9.00 -16.59
CA TYR A 264 0.70 -9.10 -17.73
C TYR A 264 -0.13 -7.83 -17.88
N LEU A 265 -0.78 -7.39 -16.82
CA LEU A 265 -1.58 -6.16 -16.83
C LEU A 265 -0.73 -4.91 -17.09
N GLY A 266 0.43 -4.83 -16.44
CA GLY A 266 1.32 -3.68 -16.55
C GLY A 266 1.90 -3.49 -17.94
N TYR A 267 2.12 -4.56 -18.71
CA TYR A 267 2.67 -4.50 -20.07
C TYR A 267 1.66 -4.80 -21.17
N HIS A 268 0.39 -5.04 -20.80
CA HIS A 268 -0.65 -5.37 -21.78
C HIS A 268 -0.73 -4.33 -22.92
N PRO A 269 -0.87 -4.74 -24.20
CA PRO A 269 -0.86 -3.84 -25.37
C PRO A 269 -1.88 -2.70 -25.28
N HIS A 270 -3.06 -2.97 -24.73
CA HIS A 270 -4.13 -1.97 -24.54
C HIS A 270 -3.99 -1.20 -23.22
N GLY A 271 -2.95 -1.48 -22.42
CA GLY A 271 -2.74 -0.87 -21.12
C GLY A 271 -1.85 0.37 -21.12
N ASN A 272 -1.93 1.11 -20.05
CA ASN A 272 -1.12 2.31 -19.81
C ASN A 272 -0.11 2.14 -18.65
N GLY A 273 0.01 0.91 -18.11
CA GLY A 273 0.88 0.60 -16.97
C GLY A 273 0.18 0.51 -15.61
N SER A 274 -1.13 0.79 -15.56
CA SER A 274 -2.01 0.60 -14.40
C SER A 274 -2.93 -0.62 -14.59
N PHE A 275 -3.78 -0.88 -13.59
CA PHE A 275 -4.79 -1.93 -13.66
C PHE A 275 -5.79 -1.68 -14.80
N ILE A 276 -6.17 -2.75 -15.52
CA ILE A 276 -7.16 -2.72 -16.60
C ILE A 276 -8.16 -3.83 -16.36
N PHE A 277 -9.46 -3.50 -16.30
CA PHE A 277 -10.50 -4.44 -15.93
C PHE A 277 -10.66 -5.57 -16.94
N GLY A 278 -10.87 -5.30 -18.24
CA GLY A 278 -11.10 -6.35 -19.25
C GLY A 278 -9.97 -7.40 -19.28
N PRO A 279 -8.71 -7.01 -19.59
CA PRO A 279 -7.58 -7.93 -19.58
C PRO A 279 -7.30 -8.61 -18.23
N SER A 280 -7.76 -8.03 -17.11
CA SER A 280 -7.62 -8.67 -15.80
C SER A 280 -8.39 -9.99 -15.68
N LEU A 281 -9.42 -10.18 -16.51
CA LEU A 281 -10.24 -11.39 -16.51
C LEU A 281 -9.62 -12.51 -17.34
N ASP A 282 -8.78 -12.18 -18.35
CA ASP A 282 -8.25 -13.17 -19.31
C ASP A 282 -7.44 -14.31 -18.65
N LEU A 283 -6.71 -13.98 -17.59
CA LEU A 283 -5.89 -14.96 -16.87
C LEU A 283 -6.63 -15.66 -15.73
N LEU A 284 -7.80 -15.14 -15.32
CA LEU A 284 -8.55 -15.73 -14.19
C LEU A 284 -9.15 -17.09 -14.54
N ALA A 285 -9.38 -17.37 -15.82
CA ALA A 285 -9.84 -18.68 -16.29
C ALA A 285 -8.80 -19.80 -16.03
N ILE A 286 -7.51 -19.46 -15.89
CA ILE A 286 -6.48 -20.44 -15.51
C ILE A 286 -6.58 -20.65 -13.99
N MET A 287 -7.07 -21.82 -13.59
CA MET A 287 -7.34 -22.12 -12.18
C MET A 287 -6.09 -22.43 -11.36
N ASP A 288 -5.03 -23.01 -11.97
CA ASP A 288 -3.74 -23.19 -11.29
C ASP A 288 -2.99 -21.85 -11.19
N ASP A 289 -2.76 -21.41 -9.96
CA ASP A 289 -2.13 -20.11 -9.68
C ASP A 289 -0.70 -20.02 -10.20
N ALA A 290 0.05 -21.11 -10.12
CA ALA A 290 1.44 -21.13 -10.55
C ALA A 290 1.55 -21.21 -12.08
N GLU A 291 0.60 -21.84 -12.76
CA GLU A 291 0.47 -21.79 -14.21
C GLU A 291 0.06 -20.38 -14.65
N ARG A 292 -0.92 -19.78 -13.98
CA ARG A 292 -1.36 -18.39 -14.22
C ARG A 292 -0.21 -17.41 -14.11
N ASP A 293 0.61 -17.52 -13.06
CA ASP A 293 1.80 -16.67 -12.86
C ASP A 293 2.85 -16.87 -13.97
N MET A 294 3.08 -18.10 -14.38
CA MET A 294 4.00 -18.43 -15.48
C MET A 294 3.49 -17.89 -16.83
N VAL A 295 2.24 -18.15 -17.17
CA VAL A 295 1.63 -17.68 -18.42
C VAL A 295 1.58 -16.15 -18.47
N GLY A 296 1.20 -15.50 -17.36
CA GLY A 296 1.20 -14.05 -17.25
C GLY A 296 2.60 -13.45 -17.42
N THR A 297 3.61 -14.05 -16.81
CA THR A 297 5.03 -13.64 -16.98
C THR A 297 5.48 -13.80 -18.42
N GLN A 298 5.19 -14.96 -19.06
CA GLN A 298 5.59 -15.22 -20.44
C GLN A 298 4.94 -14.21 -21.39
N LYS A 299 3.63 -14.00 -21.31
CA LYS A 299 2.92 -13.02 -22.14
C LYS A 299 3.46 -11.60 -21.93
N ALA A 300 3.75 -11.20 -20.69
CA ALA A 300 4.34 -9.89 -20.43
C ALA A 300 5.71 -9.71 -21.10
N LEU A 301 6.56 -10.75 -21.07
CA LEU A 301 7.87 -10.73 -21.75
C LEU A 301 7.72 -10.68 -23.29
N GLU A 302 6.73 -11.38 -23.85
CA GLU A 302 6.36 -11.29 -25.27
C GLU A 302 5.96 -9.84 -25.63
N PHE A 303 5.07 -9.21 -24.87
CA PHE A 303 4.65 -7.83 -25.08
C PHE A 303 5.84 -6.84 -25.02
N ILE A 304 6.76 -7.03 -24.07
CA ILE A 304 7.97 -6.19 -23.98
C ILE A 304 8.87 -6.39 -25.21
N LYS A 305 9.01 -7.63 -25.70
CA LYS A 305 9.82 -7.96 -26.87
C LYS A 305 9.21 -7.42 -28.16
N ASP A 306 7.88 -7.53 -28.30
CA ASP A 306 7.15 -7.08 -29.50
C ASP A 306 7.00 -5.57 -29.58
N GLN A 307 6.96 -4.87 -28.43
CA GLN A 307 6.76 -3.42 -28.31
C GLN A 307 7.80 -2.78 -27.36
N PRO A 308 9.10 -2.88 -27.63
CA PRO A 308 10.16 -2.42 -26.73
C PRO A 308 10.17 -0.90 -26.53
N ASP A 309 9.67 -0.14 -27.50
CA ASP A 309 9.50 1.32 -27.46
C ASP A 309 8.53 1.78 -26.36
N ARG A 310 7.61 0.93 -25.94
CA ARG A 310 6.66 1.22 -24.83
C ARG A 310 7.26 1.06 -23.44
N PHE A 311 8.42 0.42 -23.31
CA PHE A 311 9.00 0.11 -21.98
C PHE A 311 9.25 1.38 -21.15
N VAL A 312 9.93 2.37 -21.74
CA VAL A 312 10.23 3.65 -21.05
C VAL A 312 8.96 4.49 -20.81
N PRO A 313 8.08 4.72 -21.80
CA PRO A 313 6.80 5.39 -21.58
C PRO A 313 5.95 4.76 -20.48
N LEU A 314 5.84 3.42 -20.42
CA LEU A 314 5.10 2.73 -19.37
C LEU A 314 5.74 2.92 -17.98
N ALA A 315 7.06 2.92 -17.87
CA ALA A 315 7.76 3.19 -16.62
C ALA A 315 7.50 4.64 -16.14
N ILE A 316 7.50 5.62 -17.04
CA ILE A 316 7.16 7.02 -16.75
C ILE A 316 5.70 7.14 -16.31
N ASN A 317 4.77 6.51 -17.03
CA ASN A 317 3.35 6.50 -16.67
C ASN A 317 3.12 5.91 -15.27
N ARG A 318 3.77 4.77 -14.96
CA ARG A 318 3.67 4.13 -13.64
C ARG A 318 4.21 5.02 -12.54
N LEU A 319 5.32 5.72 -12.77
CA LEU A 319 5.82 6.72 -11.83
C LEU A 319 4.79 7.84 -11.62
N GLY A 320 4.15 8.29 -12.71
CA GLY A 320 3.07 9.26 -12.66
C GLY A 320 1.86 8.75 -11.86
N PHE A 321 1.40 7.51 -12.08
CA PHE A 321 0.31 6.90 -11.32
C PHE A 321 0.67 6.72 -9.84
N PHE A 322 1.89 6.28 -9.54
CA PHE A 322 2.34 6.13 -8.16
C PHE A 322 2.25 7.44 -7.37
N PHE A 323 2.56 8.58 -7.99
CA PHE A 323 2.44 9.91 -7.39
C PHE A 323 1.20 10.67 -7.87
N GLY A 324 0.18 9.96 -8.38
CA GLY A 324 -1.09 10.54 -8.81
C GLY A 324 -1.89 11.17 -7.66
N LEU A 325 -2.83 12.03 -8.01
CA LEU A 325 -3.73 12.66 -7.04
C LEU A 325 -4.64 11.61 -6.38
N GLU A 326 -4.89 11.76 -5.10
CA GLU A 326 -5.71 10.84 -4.30
C GLU A 326 -7.22 11.01 -4.57
N LYS A 327 -7.63 10.89 -5.84
CA LYS A 327 -9.01 11.09 -6.29
C LYS A 327 -9.91 9.85 -6.11
N ARG A 328 -9.31 8.68 -5.82
CA ARG A 328 -10.02 7.38 -5.75
C ARG A 328 -11.23 7.40 -4.82
N VAL A 329 -11.11 7.99 -3.63
CA VAL A 329 -12.22 8.07 -2.69
C VAL A 329 -13.36 8.92 -3.25
N LEU A 330 -13.03 10.07 -3.85
CA LEU A 330 -14.03 10.93 -4.47
C LEU A 330 -14.73 10.22 -5.63
N MET A 331 -13.97 9.55 -6.49
CA MET A 331 -14.49 8.78 -7.62
C MET A 331 -15.37 7.61 -7.16
N TYR A 332 -14.94 6.89 -6.12
CA TYR A 332 -15.70 5.76 -5.57
C TYR A 332 -17.07 6.22 -5.01
N PHE A 333 -17.10 7.25 -4.19
CA PHE A 333 -18.36 7.77 -3.66
C PHE A 333 -19.27 8.30 -4.76
N TYR A 334 -18.70 8.91 -5.77
CA TYR A 334 -19.41 9.46 -6.89
C TYR A 334 -20.00 8.38 -7.80
N SER A 335 -19.18 7.41 -8.21
CA SER A 335 -19.58 6.31 -9.10
C SER A 335 -20.68 5.43 -8.51
N ASN A 336 -20.72 5.30 -7.17
CA ASN A 336 -21.70 4.47 -6.48
C ASN A 336 -22.90 5.27 -5.96
N ASN A 337 -22.98 6.57 -6.25
CA ASN A 337 -24.05 7.45 -5.78
C ASN A 337 -24.31 7.39 -4.26
N LEU A 338 -23.22 7.19 -3.47
CA LEU A 338 -23.33 6.99 -2.02
C LEU A 338 -23.78 8.26 -1.27
N LEU A 339 -23.46 9.43 -1.81
CA LEU A 339 -23.74 10.72 -1.18
C LEU A 339 -24.94 11.45 -1.83
N GLY A 340 -25.51 10.92 -2.91
CA GLY A 340 -26.54 11.60 -3.68
C GLY A 340 -26.08 12.92 -4.28
N PHE A 341 -27.00 13.87 -4.44
CA PHE A 341 -26.66 15.19 -4.98
C PHE A 341 -25.83 16.02 -3.99
N ILE A 342 -24.67 16.51 -4.45
CA ILE A 342 -23.78 17.40 -3.70
C ILE A 342 -23.71 18.75 -4.39
N PRO A 343 -24.09 19.88 -3.77
CA PRO A 343 -23.94 21.21 -4.35
C PRO A 343 -22.47 21.50 -4.70
N LYS A 344 -22.23 22.16 -5.84
CA LYS A 344 -20.87 22.47 -6.34
C LYS A 344 -19.91 23.04 -5.29
N PRO A 345 -20.28 24.05 -4.46
CA PRO A 345 -19.36 24.57 -3.44
C PRO A 345 -18.92 23.49 -2.44
N LEU A 346 -19.84 22.62 -2.03
CA LEU A 346 -19.53 21.53 -1.12
C LEU A 346 -18.68 20.46 -1.79
N LEU A 347 -18.96 20.12 -3.04
CA LEU A 347 -18.14 19.18 -3.83
C LEU A 347 -16.71 19.69 -3.98
N LEU A 348 -16.52 20.98 -4.28
CA LEU A 348 -15.18 21.59 -4.36
C LEU A 348 -14.47 21.59 -3.01
N ALA A 349 -15.18 21.85 -1.90
CA ALA A 349 -14.61 21.79 -0.56
C ALA A 349 -14.18 20.35 -0.20
N ILE A 350 -15.01 19.35 -0.48
CA ILE A 350 -14.67 17.93 -0.27
C ILE A 350 -13.45 17.55 -1.12
N SER A 351 -13.44 17.93 -2.40
CA SER A 351 -12.30 17.66 -3.30
C SER A 351 -11.01 18.30 -2.77
N ALA A 352 -11.07 19.54 -2.31
CA ALA A 352 -9.92 20.21 -1.71
C ALA A 352 -9.43 19.50 -0.44
N ILE A 353 -10.33 19.09 0.45
CA ILE A 353 -9.98 18.35 1.67
C ILE A 353 -9.31 17.01 1.36
N LEU A 354 -9.73 16.32 0.30
CA LEU A 354 -9.18 15.03 -0.08
C LEU A 354 -7.85 15.16 -0.84
N LEU A 355 -7.72 16.11 -1.77
CA LEU A 355 -6.57 16.19 -2.69
C LEU A 355 -5.42 17.06 -2.17
N LEU A 356 -5.71 18.20 -1.49
CA LEU A 356 -4.67 19.13 -1.05
C LEU A 356 -3.68 18.55 -0.01
N PRO A 357 -4.08 17.70 0.94
CA PRO A 357 -3.13 17.14 1.90
C PRO A 357 -1.99 16.39 1.23
N PHE A 358 -2.27 15.57 0.23
CA PHE A 358 -1.24 14.85 -0.51
C PHE A 358 -0.29 15.81 -1.24
N THR A 359 -0.82 16.79 -1.96
CA THR A 359 0.01 17.73 -2.73
C THR A 359 0.92 18.54 -1.81
N VAL A 360 0.39 19.08 -0.70
CA VAL A 360 1.14 19.88 0.27
C VAL A 360 2.21 19.04 0.98
N ILE A 361 1.85 17.83 1.45
CA ILE A 361 2.78 16.96 2.19
C ILE A 361 3.86 16.43 1.26
N SER A 362 3.56 16.03 0.01
CA SER A 362 4.53 15.49 -0.94
C SER A 362 5.56 16.53 -1.35
N ILE A 363 5.12 17.74 -1.73
CA ILE A 363 6.02 18.85 -2.04
C ILE A 363 6.91 19.18 -0.83
N SER A 364 6.29 19.32 0.35
CA SER A 364 7.02 19.65 1.57
C SER A 364 7.99 18.54 1.99
N ALA A 365 7.63 17.26 1.78
CA ALA A 365 8.49 16.12 2.06
C ALA A 365 9.70 16.07 1.13
N MET A 366 9.51 16.34 -0.17
CA MET A 366 10.60 16.43 -1.15
C MET A 366 11.60 17.52 -0.75
N LEU A 367 11.10 18.71 -0.35
CA LEU A 367 11.93 19.80 0.16
C LEU A 367 12.59 19.42 1.48
N GLY A 368 11.87 18.76 2.40
CA GLY A 368 12.39 18.31 3.70
C GLY A 368 13.49 17.28 3.56
N MET A 369 13.37 16.36 2.61
CA MET A 369 14.37 15.34 2.34
C MET A 369 15.73 15.95 1.97
N SER A 370 15.76 17.02 1.18
CA SER A 370 17.00 17.70 0.80
C SER A 370 17.73 18.36 1.97
N LEU A 371 17.00 18.68 3.05
CA LEU A 371 17.56 19.27 4.27
C LEU A 371 18.08 18.22 5.26
N MET A 372 17.80 16.93 5.03
CA MET A 372 18.31 15.86 5.89
C MET A 372 19.83 15.78 5.81
N LYS A 373 20.47 15.61 6.97
CA LYS A 373 21.91 15.33 7.03
C LYS A 373 22.17 13.89 6.56
N TRP A 374 23.30 13.67 5.92
CA TRP A 374 23.76 12.32 5.58
C TRP A 374 24.12 11.54 6.86
N ARG A 375 23.18 10.72 7.31
CA ARG A 375 23.33 9.80 8.46
C ARG A 375 22.90 8.41 8.01
N PRO A 376 23.33 7.33 8.69
CA PRO A 376 22.88 5.98 8.38
C PRO A 376 21.34 5.86 8.28
N GLN A 377 20.61 6.53 9.19
CA GLN A 377 19.13 6.53 9.20
C GLN A 377 18.54 7.21 7.96
N THR A 378 19.18 8.28 7.47
CA THR A 378 18.74 8.99 6.23
C THR A 378 18.99 8.13 5.00
N ILE A 379 20.14 7.47 4.90
CA ILE A 379 20.44 6.53 3.82
C ILE A 379 19.43 5.39 3.82
N PHE A 380 19.10 4.89 5.00
CA PHE A 380 18.13 3.80 5.15
C PHE A 380 16.71 4.22 4.72
N LEU A 381 16.31 5.45 4.99
CA LEU A 381 15.03 6.00 4.50
C LEU A 381 15.03 6.12 2.96
N ILE A 382 16.15 6.53 2.35
CA ILE A 382 16.31 6.56 0.89
C ILE A 382 16.23 5.15 0.31
N LEU A 383 16.90 4.18 0.93
CA LEU A 383 16.80 2.77 0.51
C LEU A 383 15.35 2.27 0.53
N LEU A 384 14.57 2.61 1.57
CA LEU A 384 13.15 2.29 1.60
C LEU A 384 12.42 2.89 0.40
N PHE A 385 12.57 4.20 0.16
CA PHE A 385 11.86 4.87 -0.93
C PHE A 385 12.20 4.29 -2.30
N VAL A 386 13.49 4.11 -2.58
CA VAL A 386 13.94 3.59 -3.87
C VAL A 386 13.50 2.14 -4.06
N SER A 387 13.76 1.26 -3.08
CA SER A 387 13.45 -0.16 -3.22
C SER A 387 11.96 -0.47 -3.22
N TYR A 388 11.14 0.36 -2.56
CA TYR A 388 9.69 0.24 -2.62
C TYR A 388 9.11 0.77 -3.94
N LEU A 389 9.68 1.85 -4.49
CA LEU A 389 9.23 2.44 -5.74
C LEU A 389 9.56 1.56 -6.96
N LEU A 390 10.74 0.92 -6.98
CA LEU A 390 11.21 0.14 -8.13
C LEU A 390 10.23 -0.90 -8.65
N PRO A 391 9.65 -1.80 -7.84
CA PRO A 391 8.66 -2.77 -8.33
C PRO A 391 7.44 -2.09 -8.94
N HIS A 392 6.98 -0.99 -8.37
CA HIS A 392 5.83 -0.25 -8.88
C HIS A 392 6.11 0.41 -10.23
N VAL A 393 7.32 0.90 -10.45
CA VAL A 393 7.74 1.47 -11.75
C VAL A 393 7.88 0.40 -12.83
N PHE A 394 8.35 -0.80 -12.48
CA PHE A 394 8.65 -1.83 -13.47
C PHE A 394 7.57 -2.92 -13.63
N ILE A 395 6.62 -3.02 -12.70
CA ILE A 395 5.56 -4.03 -12.78
C ILE A 395 4.22 -3.35 -13.05
N LEU A 396 3.64 -2.70 -12.05
CA LEU A 396 2.32 -2.07 -12.12
C LEU A 396 2.22 -1.01 -11.02
N ALA A 397 1.59 0.13 -11.33
CA ALA A 397 1.38 1.18 -10.35
C ALA A 397 -0.05 1.71 -10.33
N GLU A 398 -0.50 2.08 -9.13
CA GLU A 398 -1.75 2.77 -8.85
C GLU A 398 -1.53 3.87 -7.81
N ASP A 399 -2.41 4.86 -7.79
CA ASP A 399 -2.38 6.00 -6.89
C ASP A 399 -2.46 5.64 -5.39
N ARG A 400 -3.01 4.48 -5.04
CA ARG A 400 -3.08 3.99 -3.65
C ARG A 400 -1.75 3.47 -3.10
N PHE A 401 -0.78 3.14 -3.95
CA PHE A 401 0.45 2.49 -3.48
C PHE A 401 1.38 3.44 -2.72
N HIS A 402 1.36 4.74 -3.01
CA HIS A 402 2.13 5.72 -2.24
C HIS A 402 1.65 5.92 -0.80
N LEU A 403 0.42 5.48 -0.46
CA LEU A 403 -0.13 5.62 0.89
C LEU A 403 0.75 4.98 1.97
N ALA A 404 1.48 3.91 1.62
CA ALA A 404 2.48 3.30 2.50
C ALA A 404 3.62 4.26 2.90
N LEU A 405 3.89 5.27 2.08
CA LEU A 405 4.95 6.25 2.31
C LEU A 405 4.46 7.51 3.03
N ILE A 406 3.15 7.71 3.17
CA ILE A 406 2.58 8.89 3.83
C ILE A 406 3.11 9.12 5.26
N PRO A 407 3.28 8.11 6.12
CA PRO A 407 3.88 8.33 7.44
C PRO A 407 5.27 8.96 7.38
N TYR A 408 6.08 8.59 6.39
CA TYR A 408 7.43 9.12 6.18
C TYR A 408 7.40 10.52 5.56
N PHE A 409 6.50 10.78 4.62
CA PHE A 409 6.28 12.13 4.09
C PHE A 409 5.78 13.08 5.18
N ALA A 410 4.89 12.59 6.06
CA ALA A 410 4.43 13.32 7.23
C ALA A 410 5.52 13.59 8.29
N ILE A 411 6.68 12.93 8.23
CA ILE A 411 7.87 13.27 9.03
C ILE A 411 8.68 14.36 8.34
N LEU A 412 8.91 14.23 7.04
CA LEU A 412 9.77 15.13 6.27
C LEU A 412 9.13 16.50 6.04
N ALA A 413 7.81 16.57 5.87
CA ALA A 413 7.10 17.83 5.65
C ALA A 413 7.20 18.80 6.86
N PRO A 414 6.86 18.41 8.09
CA PRO A 414 7.05 19.26 9.27
C PRO A 414 8.52 19.58 9.55
N TYR A 415 9.45 18.72 9.17
CA TYR A 415 10.87 19.02 9.24
C TYR A 415 11.24 20.23 8.37
N PHE A 416 10.72 20.27 7.12
CA PHE A 416 10.84 21.45 6.26
C PHE A 416 10.17 22.68 6.87
N TRP A 417 8.92 22.56 7.32
CA TRP A 417 8.15 23.67 7.87
C TRP A 417 8.81 24.29 9.11
N SER A 418 9.44 23.47 9.95
CA SER A 418 10.14 23.94 11.14
C SER A 418 11.41 24.72 10.83
N ARG A 419 12.05 24.45 9.69
CA ARG A 419 13.29 25.10 9.26
C ARG A 419 13.09 26.27 8.31
N GLY A 420 12.00 26.25 7.57
CA GLY A 420 11.61 27.28 6.62
C GLY A 420 12.49 27.36 5.37
N ILE A 421 12.07 28.21 4.43
CA ILE A 421 12.73 28.35 3.11
C ILE A 421 14.18 28.85 3.19
N ARG A 422 14.53 29.61 4.23
CA ARG A 422 15.91 30.12 4.40
C ARG A 422 16.93 29.00 4.59
N SER A 423 16.52 27.87 5.17
CA SER A 423 17.40 26.70 5.34
C SER A 423 17.78 26.07 3.99
N PHE A 424 16.98 26.27 2.99
CA PHE A 424 17.24 25.82 1.61
C PHE A 424 18.43 26.56 1.01
N ALA A 425 18.46 27.90 1.13
CA ALA A 425 19.59 28.72 0.69
C ALA A 425 20.87 28.38 1.48
N ALA A 426 20.75 28.17 2.79
CA ALA A 426 21.88 27.72 3.60
C ALA A 426 22.41 26.36 3.12
N ARG A 427 21.54 25.39 2.88
CA ARG A 427 21.91 24.05 2.38
C ARG A 427 22.59 24.11 1.01
N TRP A 428 22.10 24.96 0.11
CA TRP A 428 22.71 25.21 -1.19
C TRP A 428 24.16 25.68 -1.07
N ASN A 429 24.42 26.61 -0.17
CA ASN A 429 25.74 27.22 0.03
C ASN A 429 26.71 26.37 0.85
N GLU A 430 26.23 25.34 1.55
CA GLU A 430 27.01 24.52 2.47
C GLU A 430 28.05 23.63 1.74
N SER A 431 27.66 22.98 0.64
CA SER A 431 28.51 22.01 -0.04
C SER A 431 27.99 21.64 -1.44
N ARG A 432 28.82 20.93 -2.23
CA ARG A 432 28.40 20.36 -3.51
C ARG A 432 27.25 19.36 -3.33
N SER A 433 27.29 18.52 -2.29
CA SER A 433 26.19 17.58 -1.99
C SER A 433 24.92 18.32 -1.56
N GLY A 434 25.01 19.44 -0.89
CA GLY A 434 23.89 20.32 -0.58
C GLY A 434 23.24 20.89 -1.85
N LYS A 435 24.05 21.39 -2.78
CA LYS A 435 23.55 21.87 -4.09
C LYS A 435 22.83 20.77 -4.86
N LEU A 436 23.41 19.57 -4.94
CA LEU A 436 22.75 18.43 -5.59
C LEU A 436 21.43 18.07 -4.92
N ALA A 437 21.39 17.96 -3.60
CA ALA A 437 20.18 17.63 -2.86
C ALA A 437 19.05 18.66 -3.12
N VAL A 438 19.39 19.95 -3.09
CA VAL A 438 18.41 21.02 -3.39
C VAL A 438 17.96 20.98 -4.85
N THR A 439 18.88 20.75 -5.80
CA THR A 439 18.54 20.61 -7.23
C THR A 439 17.58 19.45 -7.44
N PHE A 440 17.86 18.27 -6.89
CA PHE A 440 16.97 17.12 -6.99
C PHE A 440 15.60 17.38 -6.35
N ALA A 441 15.56 18.12 -5.23
CA ALA A 441 14.28 18.46 -4.61
C ALA A 441 13.44 19.42 -5.49
N ILE A 442 14.08 20.44 -6.06
CA ILE A 442 13.40 21.38 -6.99
C ILE A 442 12.90 20.63 -8.22
N LEU A 443 13.75 19.80 -8.82
CA LEU A 443 13.36 18.96 -9.96
C LEU A 443 12.21 18.02 -9.61
N GLY A 444 12.27 17.36 -8.44
CA GLY A 444 11.20 16.50 -7.96
C GLY A 444 9.88 17.24 -7.77
N VAL A 445 9.90 18.43 -7.17
CA VAL A 445 8.71 19.28 -7.05
C VAL A 445 8.16 19.66 -8.42
N PHE A 446 9.03 20.07 -9.36
CA PHE A 446 8.62 20.38 -10.72
C PHE A 446 7.96 19.18 -11.41
N LEU A 447 8.54 17.98 -11.29
CA LEU A 447 7.99 16.75 -11.86
C LEU A 447 6.64 16.37 -11.23
N LEU A 448 6.47 16.55 -9.91
CA LEU A 448 5.18 16.35 -9.25
C LEU A 448 4.11 17.30 -9.79
N LEU A 449 4.42 18.58 -9.87
CA LEU A 449 3.49 19.58 -10.41
C LEU A 449 3.14 19.31 -11.87
N LEU A 450 4.13 18.95 -12.69
CA LEU A 450 3.92 18.56 -14.09
C LEU A 450 3.01 17.32 -14.18
N ASN A 451 3.28 16.28 -13.37
CA ASN A 451 2.47 15.06 -13.33
C ASN A 451 1.01 15.36 -13.00
N TRP A 452 0.77 16.14 -11.95
CA TRP A 452 -0.61 16.49 -11.56
C TRP A 452 -1.29 17.40 -12.59
N GLY A 453 -0.55 18.31 -13.25
CA GLY A 453 -1.07 19.11 -14.35
C GLY A 453 -1.49 18.25 -15.54
N LEU A 454 -0.67 17.29 -15.94
CA LEU A 454 -0.99 16.31 -17.00
C LEU A 454 -2.16 15.41 -16.61
N GLU A 455 -2.24 14.99 -15.35
CA GLU A 455 -3.36 14.19 -14.83
C GLU A 455 -4.68 14.96 -14.89
N LEU A 456 -4.70 16.21 -14.43
CA LEU A 456 -5.88 17.08 -14.50
C LEU A 456 -6.29 17.37 -15.94
N HIS A 457 -5.33 17.56 -16.84
CA HIS A 457 -5.60 17.76 -18.26
C HIS A 457 -6.22 16.49 -18.90
N ARG A 458 -5.69 15.32 -18.60
CA ARG A 458 -6.25 14.04 -19.07
C ARG A 458 -7.68 13.80 -18.57
N ASP A 459 -7.98 14.21 -17.34
CA ASP A 459 -9.29 14.04 -16.74
C ASP A 459 -10.23 15.25 -16.96
N ALA A 460 -9.85 16.22 -17.82
CA ALA A 460 -10.58 17.46 -18.02
C ALA A 460 -12.06 17.26 -18.39
N ASP A 461 -12.34 16.30 -19.29
CA ASP A 461 -13.71 16.00 -19.70
C ASP A 461 -14.54 15.44 -18.53
N LYS A 462 -13.95 14.54 -17.72
CA LYS A 462 -14.61 14.00 -16.51
C LYS A 462 -14.86 15.10 -15.49
N ILE A 463 -13.91 16.02 -15.31
CA ILE A 463 -14.03 17.16 -14.41
C ILE A 463 -15.12 18.11 -14.92
N ALA A 464 -15.19 18.37 -16.23
CA ALA A 464 -16.22 19.20 -16.84
C ALA A 464 -17.63 18.62 -16.64
N VAL A 465 -17.80 17.30 -16.80
CA VAL A 465 -19.05 16.60 -16.51
C VAL A 465 -19.37 16.67 -15.02
N LEU A 466 -18.40 16.39 -14.14
CA LEU A 466 -18.57 16.43 -12.68
C LEU A 466 -19.03 17.83 -12.19
N LEU A 467 -18.50 18.89 -12.76
CA LEU A 467 -18.83 20.28 -12.43
C LEU A 467 -20.01 20.82 -13.25
N GLY A 468 -20.55 20.04 -14.19
CA GLY A 468 -21.72 20.37 -14.99
C GLY A 468 -23.01 20.44 -14.16
N PRO A 469 -24.15 20.84 -14.77
CA PRO A 469 -25.43 20.96 -14.07
C PRO A 469 -25.94 19.63 -13.51
N ASP A 470 -25.68 18.53 -14.24
CA ASP A 470 -26.16 17.19 -13.87
C ASP A 470 -25.03 16.28 -13.38
N GLY A 471 -23.84 16.83 -13.17
CA GLY A 471 -22.61 16.07 -12.89
C GLY A 471 -22.70 15.15 -11.68
N ASN A 472 -23.37 15.57 -10.62
CA ASN A 472 -23.56 14.77 -9.40
C ASN A 472 -24.52 13.58 -9.55
N HIS A 473 -25.21 13.48 -10.67
CA HIS A 473 -26.11 12.37 -11.00
C HIS A 473 -25.54 11.47 -12.11
N SER A 474 -24.39 11.86 -12.70
CA SER A 474 -23.78 11.08 -13.77
C SER A 474 -23.00 9.90 -13.21
N TRP A 475 -23.19 8.74 -13.81
CA TRP A 475 -22.37 7.57 -13.51
C TRP A 475 -21.06 7.66 -14.31
N PHE A 476 -19.93 7.45 -13.64
CA PHE A 476 -18.64 7.29 -14.29
C PHE A 476 -18.19 5.84 -14.22
N PRO A 477 -17.81 5.19 -15.33
CA PRO A 477 -17.12 3.92 -15.25
C PRO A 477 -15.80 4.13 -14.51
N TYR A 478 -15.61 3.31 -13.51
CA TYR A 478 -14.40 3.31 -12.67
C TYR A 478 -13.23 2.66 -13.42
#